data_d9146e383a2728654491d1d00feb938d
#
_entry.id   d9146e383a2728654491d1d00feb938d
#
_cell.length_a   1.000
_cell.length_b   1.000
_cell.length_c   1.000
_cell.angle_alpha   90.00
_cell.angle_beta   90.00
_cell.angle_gamma   90.00
#
_symmetry.space_group_name_H-M   'P 1'
#
loop_
_entity.id
_entity.type
_entity.pdbx_description
1 polymer ?
#
loop_
_entity_poly.entity_id
_entity_poly.type
_entity_poly.pdbx_seq_one_letter_code
_entity_poly.pdbx_strand_id
1 'polypeptide(L)'
;YNNNGWNQGWYDDSLSLSLKYDFALFNDLKGVGIWALGYDDGRPELWELLHAKFGDTAPPTKPSNLYMKNIGQGSIKIDFTGSENASNFIVLRGYLDVVGGLDTVGIFSERPIIIDNLVEGDSYFLSVVARNSLGSSEPTEMLGVIPSSDDVKALIVNGFDRINGTNNTFDFIRQHGSAL
;
A
#
# COMPACT_ATOMS: atom_id res chain seq x y z
N TYR A 1 -9.82 -52.49 -2.17
CA TYR A 1 -9.74 -52.81 -3.61
C TYR A 1 -8.55 -53.65 -3.85
N ASN A 2 -8.76 -54.70 -4.66
CA ASN A 2 -8.04 -55.78 -4.56
C ASN A 2 -6.83 -55.83 -5.35
N ASN A 3 -6.17 -56.34 -5.04
CA ASN A 3 -5.15 -57.24 -4.81
C ASN A 3 -4.13 -57.54 -5.90
N ASN A 4 -4.28 -57.27 -7.12
CA ASN A 4 -3.31 -57.51 -8.19
C ASN A 4 -3.59 -56.62 -9.42
N GLY A 5 -4.28 -55.53 -9.26
CA GLY A 5 -4.57 -54.58 -10.32
C GLY A 5 -3.57 -53.44 -10.38
N TRP A 6 -3.44 -52.86 -11.57
CA TRP A 6 -2.76 -51.61 -11.78
C TRP A 6 -3.53 -50.49 -11.06
N ASN A 7 -2.83 -49.67 -10.25
CA ASN A 7 -3.39 -48.46 -9.66
C ASN A 7 -2.93 -47.28 -10.47
N GLN A 8 -3.85 -46.38 -10.82
CA GLN A 8 -3.52 -45.10 -11.42
C GLN A 8 -3.79 -44.00 -10.42
N GLY A 9 -2.81 -43.15 -10.22
CA GLY A 9 -2.94 -41.91 -9.47
C GLY A 9 -2.99 -40.74 -10.42
N TRP A 10 -3.94 -39.83 -10.22
CA TRP A 10 -4.03 -38.58 -10.96
C TRP A 10 -3.73 -37.43 -9.98
N TYR A 11 -2.87 -36.51 -10.38
CA TYR A 11 -2.55 -35.34 -9.62
C TYR A 11 -2.34 -34.15 -10.57
N ASP A 12 -2.54 -32.97 -10.05
CA ASP A 12 -2.20 -31.73 -10.74
C ASP A 12 -0.81 -31.27 -10.31
N ASP A 13 0.01 -30.95 -11.30
CA ASP A 13 1.25 -30.21 -11.12
C ASP A 13 1.07 -28.75 -11.57
N SER A 14 2.12 -27.93 -11.43
CA SER A 14 2.08 -26.52 -11.80
C SER A 14 1.72 -26.32 -13.28
N LEU A 15 2.11 -27.22 -14.17
CA LEU A 15 1.80 -27.09 -15.59
C LEU A 15 0.31 -27.36 -15.85
N SER A 16 -0.23 -28.44 -15.33
CA SER A 16 -1.64 -28.80 -15.50
C SER A 16 -2.57 -27.79 -14.87
N LEU A 17 -2.23 -27.27 -13.69
CA LEU A 17 -2.95 -26.18 -13.04
C LEU A 17 -2.87 -24.88 -13.83
N SER A 18 -1.70 -24.55 -14.41
CA SER A 18 -1.54 -23.36 -15.25
C SER A 18 -2.53 -23.37 -16.43
N LEU A 19 -2.68 -24.52 -17.10
CA LEU A 19 -3.63 -24.65 -18.19
C LEU A 19 -5.09 -24.49 -17.75
N LYS A 20 -5.45 -25.00 -16.58
CA LYS A 20 -6.78 -24.81 -16.01
C LYS A 20 -7.05 -23.37 -15.62
N TYR A 21 -6.04 -22.67 -15.09
CA TYR A 21 -6.14 -21.26 -14.77
C TYR A 21 -6.25 -20.39 -16.02
N ASP A 22 -5.47 -20.69 -17.05
CA ASP A 22 -5.60 -20.03 -18.36
C ASP A 22 -6.98 -20.22 -18.98
N PHE A 23 -7.57 -21.41 -18.85
CA PHE A 23 -8.94 -21.66 -19.27
C PHE A 23 -9.95 -20.79 -18.50
N ALA A 24 -9.77 -20.65 -17.19
CA ALA A 24 -10.64 -19.80 -16.38
C ALA A 24 -10.55 -18.32 -16.79
N LEU A 25 -9.33 -17.81 -17.01
CA LEU A 25 -9.08 -16.45 -17.47
C LEU A 25 -9.64 -16.21 -18.89
N PHE A 26 -9.40 -17.13 -19.80
CA PHE A 26 -9.87 -17.03 -21.19
C PHE A 26 -11.40 -16.99 -21.30
N ASN A 27 -12.10 -17.68 -20.40
CA ASN A 27 -13.56 -17.72 -20.37
C ASN A 27 -14.19 -16.70 -19.40
N ASP A 28 -13.41 -15.73 -18.91
CA ASP A 28 -13.86 -14.69 -17.98
C ASP A 28 -14.62 -15.24 -16.75
N LEU A 29 -14.14 -16.37 -16.21
CA LEU A 29 -14.70 -16.92 -14.98
C LEU A 29 -14.32 -16.04 -13.80
N LYS A 30 -15.21 -15.91 -12.82
CA LYS A 30 -15.03 -15.00 -11.69
C LYS A 30 -13.93 -15.44 -10.70
N GLY A 31 -13.34 -16.59 -10.90
CA GLY A 31 -12.24 -17.11 -10.10
C GLY A 31 -12.13 -18.60 -10.16
N VAL A 32 -11.22 -19.15 -9.38
CA VAL A 32 -11.00 -20.58 -9.19
C VAL A 32 -11.15 -20.96 -7.73
N GLY A 33 -11.63 -22.17 -7.47
CA GLY A 33 -11.71 -22.71 -6.12
C GLY A 33 -10.68 -23.81 -5.93
N ILE A 34 -10.05 -23.85 -4.77
CA ILE A 34 -9.08 -24.87 -4.40
C ILE A 34 -9.68 -25.76 -3.33
N TRP A 35 -9.69 -27.04 -3.58
CA TRP A 35 -10.05 -28.06 -2.60
C TRP A 35 -8.82 -28.93 -2.28
N ALA A 36 -8.26 -28.92 -1.06
CA ALA A 36 -8.64 -28.00 0.02
C ALA A 36 -7.37 -27.32 0.54
N LEU A 37 -7.55 -26.18 1.23
CA LEU A 37 -6.45 -25.51 1.89
C LEU A 37 -5.68 -26.45 2.83
N GLY A 38 -4.34 -26.41 2.77
CA GLY A 38 -3.47 -27.23 3.59
C GLY A 38 -3.17 -28.62 3.01
N TYR A 39 -3.68 -28.96 1.81
CA TYR A 39 -3.33 -30.20 1.11
C TYR A 39 -2.09 -30.07 0.23
N ASP A 40 -1.55 -28.89 0.16
CA ASP A 40 -0.33 -28.51 -0.58
C ASP A 40 0.96 -28.89 0.15
N ASP A 41 0.88 -29.43 1.36
CA ASP A 41 2.03 -29.78 2.20
C ASP A 41 3.05 -28.64 2.37
N GLY A 42 2.55 -27.39 2.35
CA GLY A 42 3.38 -26.19 2.45
C GLY A 42 4.23 -25.90 1.21
N ARG A 43 3.90 -26.44 0.06
CA ARG A 43 4.65 -26.25 -1.19
C ARG A 43 4.36 -24.89 -1.80
N PRO A 44 5.38 -24.05 -2.02
CA PRO A 44 5.18 -22.69 -2.51
C PRO A 44 4.76 -22.61 -3.98
N GLU A 45 5.14 -23.59 -4.81
CA GLU A 45 4.96 -23.53 -6.27
C GLU A 45 3.51 -23.42 -6.73
N LEU A 46 2.56 -23.94 -5.95
CA LEU A 46 1.13 -23.82 -6.25
C LEU A 46 0.61 -22.42 -5.95
N TRP A 47 1.07 -21.82 -4.87
CA TRP A 47 0.73 -20.46 -4.49
C TRP A 47 1.40 -19.43 -5.38
N GLU A 48 2.66 -19.66 -5.76
CA GLU A 48 3.37 -18.83 -6.73
C GLU A 48 2.67 -18.81 -8.08
N LEU A 49 2.21 -19.98 -8.55
CA LEU A 49 1.44 -20.08 -9.80
C LEU A 49 0.09 -19.34 -9.69
N LEU A 50 -0.62 -19.50 -8.58
CA LEU A 50 -1.89 -18.82 -8.34
C LEU A 50 -1.68 -17.30 -8.33
N HIS A 51 -0.64 -16.84 -7.64
CA HIS A 51 -0.27 -15.43 -7.64
C HIS A 51 0.12 -14.92 -9.04
N ALA A 52 0.89 -15.70 -9.79
CA ALA A 52 1.29 -15.35 -11.17
C ALA A 52 0.11 -15.24 -12.13
N LYS A 53 -0.97 -16.01 -11.92
CA LYS A 53 -2.15 -16.01 -12.79
C LYS A 53 -3.26 -15.04 -12.35
N PHE A 54 -3.43 -14.85 -11.06
CA PHE A 54 -4.54 -14.08 -10.47
C PHE A 54 -4.08 -12.99 -9.52
N GLY A 55 -2.77 -12.87 -9.28
CA GLY A 55 -2.20 -11.74 -8.55
C GLY A 55 -2.48 -10.43 -9.29
N ASP A 56 -2.45 -9.34 -8.56
CA ASP A 56 -2.66 -7.99 -9.10
C ASP A 56 -3.97 -7.81 -9.89
N THR A 57 -5.04 -8.42 -9.43
CA THR A 57 -6.38 -8.25 -10.02
C THR A 57 -7.09 -7.00 -9.52
N ALA A 58 -6.46 -6.24 -8.65
CA ALA A 58 -7.01 -5.02 -8.05
C ALA A 58 -5.92 -3.95 -7.87
N PRO A 59 -6.30 -2.67 -7.83
CA PRO A 59 -5.43 -1.61 -7.33
C PRO A 59 -4.91 -1.94 -5.93
N PRO A 60 -3.78 -1.36 -5.51
CA PRO A 60 -3.26 -1.59 -4.16
C PRO A 60 -4.25 -1.14 -3.09
N THR A 61 -4.20 -1.79 -1.93
CA THR A 61 -4.91 -1.29 -0.76
C THR A 61 -4.27 0.00 -0.27
N LYS A 62 -5.06 0.85 0.38
CA LYS A 62 -4.57 2.08 1.03
C LYS A 62 -3.45 1.74 2.02
N PRO A 63 -2.28 2.44 1.96
CA PRO A 63 -1.27 2.29 2.97
C PRO A 63 -1.79 2.67 4.36
N SER A 64 -1.33 2.01 5.40
CA SER A 64 -1.76 2.21 6.79
C SER A 64 -0.56 2.52 7.69
N ASN A 65 -0.84 3.00 8.90
CA ASN A 65 0.19 3.33 9.89
C ASN A 65 1.27 4.26 9.32
N LEU A 66 0.83 5.29 8.60
CA LEU A 66 1.75 6.30 8.07
C LEU A 66 2.51 6.95 9.22
N TYR A 67 3.82 6.98 9.08
CA TYR A 67 4.74 7.56 10.04
C TYR A 67 5.72 8.47 9.33
N MET A 68 5.93 9.66 9.87
CA MET A 68 6.93 10.61 9.36
C MET A 68 7.88 11.01 10.48
N LYS A 69 9.14 11.11 10.15
CA LYS A 69 10.20 11.54 11.07
C LYS A 69 11.12 12.53 10.38
N ASN A 70 11.33 13.66 11.03
CA ASN A 70 12.43 14.56 10.72
C ASN A 70 13.77 13.85 11.02
N ILE A 71 14.67 13.85 10.07
CA ILE A 71 16.01 13.24 10.19
C ILE A 71 17.15 14.27 10.07
N GLY A 72 16.79 15.56 10.09
CA GLY A 72 17.73 16.69 10.05
C GLY A 72 18.14 17.10 8.63
N GLN A 73 18.81 18.22 8.52
CA GLN A 73 19.37 18.75 7.26
C GLN A 73 18.33 18.90 6.13
N GLY A 74 17.10 19.32 6.46
CA GLY A 74 16.03 19.44 5.48
C GLY A 74 15.54 18.10 4.92
N SER A 75 15.72 17.01 5.66
CA SER A 75 15.34 15.66 5.22
C SER A 75 14.31 15.04 6.15
N ILE A 76 13.37 14.31 5.57
CA ILE A 76 12.36 13.54 6.31
C ILE A 76 12.34 12.09 5.83
N LYS A 77 12.03 11.21 6.76
CA LYS A 77 11.76 9.80 6.50
C LYS A 77 10.26 9.56 6.61
N ILE A 78 9.70 8.89 5.61
CA ILE A 78 8.31 8.43 5.57
C ILE A 78 8.30 6.91 5.54
N ASP A 79 7.49 6.31 6.40
CA ASP A 79 7.29 4.86 6.42
C ASP A 79 5.82 4.53 6.72
N PHE A 80 5.38 3.35 6.32
CA PHE A 80 3.99 2.88 6.45
C PHE A 80 3.94 1.35 6.32
N THR A 81 2.75 0.76 6.47
CA THR A 81 2.52 -0.68 6.30
C THR A 81 1.44 -0.95 5.25
N GLY A 82 1.34 -2.18 4.78
CA GLY A 82 0.36 -2.59 3.77
C GLY A 82 0.79 -2.27 2.34
N SER A 83 -0.10 -2.55 1.41
CA SER A 83 0.07 -2.26 -0.03
C SER A 83 1.21 -3.05 -0.67
N GLU A 84 1.36 -4.32 -0.29
CA GLU A 84 2.43 -5.21 -0.76
C GLU A 84 2.41 -5.44 -2.27
N ASN A 85 1.22 -5.28 -2.92
CA ASN A 85 1.05 -5.37 -4.37
C ASN A 85 1.27 -4.01 -5.10
N ALA A 86 1.79 -3.00 -4.42
CA ALA A 86 2.13 -1.74 -5.06
C ALA A 86 3.45 -1.84 -5.82
N SER A 87 3.49 -1.32 -7.04
CA SER A 87 4.71 -1.18 -7.83
C SER A 87 5.47 0.10 -7.46
N ASN A 88 4.75 1.11 -6.98
CA ASN A 88 5.33 2.36 -6.52
C ASN A 88 4.38 3.11 -5.56
N PHE A 89 4.94 4.14 -4.92
CA PHE A 89 4.26 4.99 -3.97
C PHE A 89 4.41 6.44 -4.40
N ILE A 90 3.30 7.17 -4.43
CA ILE A 90 3.25 8.59 -4.79
C ILE A 90 3.11 9.37 -3.49
N VAL A 91 4.06 10.25 -3.21
CA VAL A 91 3.95 11.18 -2.09
C VAL A 91 3.29 12.45 -2.59
N LEU A 92 2.20 12.83 -1.94
CA LEU A 92 1.41 14.01 -2.24
C LEU A 92 1.59 15.07 -1.15
N ARG A 93 1.69 16.34 -1.54
CA ARG A 93 1.73 17.50 -0.65
C ARG A 93 0.42 18.26 -0.71
N GLY A 94 -0.18 18.53 0.44
CA GLY A 94 -1.29 19.46 0.60
C GLY A 94 -0.82 20.84 1.03
N TYR A 95 -1.62 21.85 0.75
CA TYR A 95 -1.36 23.26 1.14
C TYR A 95 -2.50 23.79 1.99
N LEU A 96 -2.21 24.76 2.86
CA LEU A 96 -3.19 25.37 3.76
C LEU A 96 -4.32 26.06 2.97
N ASP A 97 -3.94 26.79 1.93
CA ASP A 97 -4.84 27.69 1.20
C ASP A 97 -5.61 27.05 0.05
N VAL A 98 -5.34 25.77 -0.24
CA VAL A 98 -5.94 25.05 -1.37
C VAL A 98 -6.70 23.83 -0.87
N VAL A 99 -8.02 23.97 -0.78
CA VAL A 99 -8.90 22.83 -0.44
C VAL A 99 -8.90 21.84 -1.61
N GLY A 100 -8.43 20.61 -1.34
CA GLY A 100 -8.41 19.52 -2.32
C GLY A 100 -7.28 19.56 -3.36
N GLY A 101 -6.45 20.61 -3.37
CA GLY A 101 -5.26 20.65 -4.21
C GLY A 101 -4.13 19.83 -3.59
N LEU A 102 -3.64 18.82 -4.33
CA LEU A 102 -2.50 18.00 -3.93
C LEU A 102 -1.48 17.99 -5.05
N ASP A 103 -0.24 18.36 -4.72
CA ASP A 103 0.89 18.28 -5.64
C ASP A 103 1.67 16.98 -5.43
N THR A 104 2.18 16.40 -6.49
CA THR A 104 3.07 15.26 -6.40
C THR A 104 4.47 15.71 -6.01
N VAL A 105 4.94 15.27 -4.85
CA VAL A 105 6.33 15.49 -4.39
C VAL A 105 7.30 14.56 -5.11
N GLY A 106 6.90 13.30 -5.27
CA GLY A 106 7.71 12.30 -5.95
C GLY A 106 7.02 10.94 -6.04
N ILE A 107 7.64 10.05 -6.82
CA ILE A 107 7.22 8.66 -7.01
C ILE A 107 8.40 7.77 -6.60
N PHE A 108 8.15 6.81 -5.72
CA PHE A 108 9.15 5.98 -5.07
C PHE A 108 8.79 4.51 -5.24
N SER A 109 9.78 3.65 -5.50
CA SER A 109 9.59 2.19 -5.66
C SER A 109 9.83 1.41 -4.38
N GLU A 110 10.44 2.04 -3.38
CA GLU A 110 10.86 1.38 -2.15
C GLU A 110 10.43 2.18 -0.92
N ARG A 111 10.42 1.53 0.23
CA ARG A 111 10.23 2.13 1.55
C ARG A 111 11.29 1.65 2.55
N PRO A 112 11.70 2.44 3.53
CA PRO A 112 11.18 3.78 3.81
C PRO A 112 11.54 4.80 2.72
N ILE A 113 10.66 5.79 2.51
CA ILE A 113 10.90 6.89 1.57
C ILE A 113 11.68 7.99 2.29
N ILE A 114 12.73 8.51 1.64
CA ILE A 114 13.45 9.68 2.09
C ILE A 114 13.14 10.83 1.13
N ILE A 115 12.80 11.98 1.69
CA ILE A 115 12.64 13.23 0.94
C ILE A 115 13.65 14.21 1.47
N ASP A 116 14.51 14.70 0.57
CA ASP A 116 15.60 15.61 0.87
C ASP A 116 15.33 17.01 0.30
N ASN A 117 16.19 17.96 0.66
CA ASN A 117 16.16 19.35 0.18
C ASN A 117 14.89 20.12 0.52
N LEU A 118 14.25 19.77 1.61
CA LEU A 118 13.14 20.54 2.16
C LEU A 118 13.67 21.77 2.90
N VAL A 119 12.89 22.85 2.87
CA VAL A 119 13.23 24.07 3.61
C VAL A 119 13.00 23.84 5.09
N GLU A 120 14.03 24.01 5.91
CA GLU A 120 13.92 23.90 7.36
C GLU A 120 13.00 25.00 7.90
N GLY A 121 12.14 24.64 8.84
CA GLY A 121 11.15 25.55 9.42
C GLY A 121 9.83 25.64 8.66
N ASP A 122 9.78 25.18 7.41
CA ASP A 122 8.54 25.14 6.64
C ASP A 122 7.68 23.92 7.03
N SER A 123 6.36 24.11 7.02
CA SER A 123 5.40 23.03 7.28
C SER A 123 5.11 22.23 5.99
N TYR A 124 5.29 20.93 6.08
CA TYR A 124 4.95 19.99 4.99
C TYR A 124 3.82 19.08 5.42
N PHE A 125 2.74 19.08 4.67
CA PHE A 125 1.57 18.21 4.88
C PHE A 125 1.54 17.17 3.80
N LEU A 126 1.79 15.91 4.16
CA LEU A 126 2.03 14.84 3.20
C LEU A 126 1.09 13.67 3.42
N SER A 127 0.73 13.03 2.32
CA SER A 127 0.01 11.75 2.26
C SER A 127 0.65 10.83 1.23
N VAL A 128 0.33 9.55 1.28
CA VAL A 128 0.89 8.53 0.41
C VAL A 128 -0.23 7.79 -0.30
N VAL A 129 -0.05 7.58 -1.60
CA VAL A 129 -0.90 6.76 -2.46
C VAL A 129 -0.05 5.60 -2.97
N ALA A 130 -0.54 4.38 -2.83
CA ALA A 130 0.06 3.21 -3.45
C ALA A 130 -0.48 3.02 -4.87
N ARG A 131 0.36 2.58 -5.80
CA ARG A 131 -0.02 2.42 -7.20
C ARG A 131 0.59 1.16 -7.81
N ASN A 132 -0.18 0.48 -8.66
CA ASN A 132 0.27 -0.57 -9.58
C ASN A 132 -0.26 -0.33 -11.00
N SER A 133 -0.11 -1.32 -11.89
CA SER A 133 -0.59 -1.24 -13.28
C SER A 133 -2.11 -1.14 -13.41
N LEU A 134 -2.86 -1.56 -12.40
CA LEU A 134 -4.33 -1.59 -12.39
C LEU A 134 -4.95 -0.34 -11.79
N GLY A 135 -4.16 0.50 -11.11
CA GLY A 135 -4.66 1.74 -10.54
C GLY A 135 -3.94 2.19 -9.29
N SER A 136 -4.58 3.11 -8.59
CA SER A 136 -4.08 3.71 -7.36
C SER A 136 -5.03 3.44 -6.21
N SER A 137 -4.47 3.35 -5.01
CA SER A 137 -5.24 3.30 -3.77
C SER A 137 -5.85 4.67 -3.45
N GLU A 138 -6.74 4.71 -2.47
CA GLU A 138 -7.04 5.95 -1.76
C GLU A 138 -5.78 6.47 -1.05
N PRO A 139 -5.63 7.79 -0.88
CA PRO A 139 -4.52 8.37 -0.13
C PRO A 139 -4.62 8.03 1.36
N THR A 140 -3.49 7.99 2.04
CA THR A 140 -3.45 7.94 3.50
C THR A 140 -4.06 9.20 4.11
N GLU A 141 -4.26 9.18 5.43
CA GLU A 141 -4.45 10.42 6.18
C GLU A 141 -3.25 11.34 5.94
N MET A 142 -3.51 12.65 5.96
CA MET A 142 -2.45 13.64 5.85
C MET A 142 -1.76 13.83 7.19
N LEU A 143 -0.44 13.76 7.21
CA LEU A 143 0.36 14.11 8.38
C LEU A 143 1.18 15.36 8.11
N GLY A 144 1.47 16.11 9.18
CA GLY A 144 2.32 17.30 9.15
C GLY A 144 3.72 16.99 9.69
N VAL A 145 4.73 17.59 9.09
CA VAL A 145 6.13 17.57 9.57
C VAL A 145 6.81 18.87 9.24
N ILE A 146 7.66 19.34 10.14
CA ILE A 146 8.53 20.49 9.94
C ILE A 146 9.98 19.97 9.96
N PRO A 147 10.70 20.01 8.82
CA PRO A 147 12.12 19.68 8.80
C PRO A 147 12.89 20.67 9.68
N SER A 148 13.75 20.17 10.54
CA SER A 148 14.55 20.98 11.43
C SER A 148 15.80 20.22 11.85
N SER A 149 16.90 20.93 12.03
CA SER A 149 18.11 20.42 12.67
C SER A 149 18.04 20.55 14.21
N ASP A 150 17.04 21.26 14.73
CA ASP A 150 16.79 21.43 16.15
C ASP A 150 16.00 20.26 16.76
N ASP A 151 15.97 20.21 18.08
CA ASP A 151 15.13 19.28 18.83
C ASP A 151 13.63 19.51 18.57
N VAL A 152 12.85 18.42 18.63
CA VAL A 152 11.40 18.47 18.49
C VAL A 152 10.78 19.34 19.58
N LYS A 153 10.06 20.38 19.19
CA LYS A 153 9.41 21.34 20.11
C LYS A 153 7.95 21.01 20.39
N ALA A 154 7.27 20.37 19.46
CA ALA A 154 5.85 20.03 19.59
C ALA A 154 5.49 18.75 18.83
N LEU A 155 4.50 18.03 19.35
CA LEU A 155 3.84 16.91 18.68
C LEU A 155 2.33 17.18 18.69
N ILE A 156 1.74 17.23 17.50
CA ILE A 156 0.29 17.31 17.34
C ILE A 156 -0.26 15.90 17.16
N VAL A 157 -1.13 15.47 18.07
CA VAL A 157 -1.84 14.20 17.96
C VAL A 157 -3.27 14.49 17.52
N ASN A 158 -3.62 14.02 16.31
CA ASN A 158 -5.00 14.05 15.84
C ASN A 158 -5.71 12.76 16.28
N GLY A 159 -6.48 12.85 17.35
CA GLY A 159 -7.19 11.72 17.98
C GLY A 159 -8.65 11.56 17.54
N PHE A 160 -9.04 12.11 16.41
CA PHE A 160 -10.41 11.94 15.92
C PHE A 160 -10.65 10.50 15.48
N ASP A 161 -11.66 9.88 16.08
CA ASP A 161 -12.12 8.52 15.76
C ASP A 161 -13.36 8.49 14.86
N ARG A 162 -14.00 9.64 14.63
CA ARG A 162 -15.25 9.78 13.85
C ARG A 162 -15.11 10.87 12.81
N ILE A 163 -14.85 10.46 11.58
CA ILE A 163 -14.82 11.36 10.44
C ILE A 163 -16.26 11.65 10.00
N ASN A 164 -16.62 12.91 9.86
CA ASN A 164 -17.90 13.34 9.34
C ASN A 164 -17.73 14.52 8.36
N GLY A 165 -17.34 14.20 7.14
CA GLY A 165 -17.14 15.16 6.08
C GLY A 165 -16.18 16.30 6.49
N THR A 166 -16.61 17.54 6.25
CA THR A 166 -15.84 18.74 6.57
C THR A 166 -15.94 19.18 8.04
N ASN A 167 -16.86 18.62 8.80
CA ASN A 167 -17.09 18.99 10.19
C ASN A 167 -16.13 18.29 11.15
N ASN A 168 -15.60 17.15 10.75
CA ASN A 168 -14.68 16.37 11.55
C ASN A 168 -13.74 15.61 10.58
N THR A 169 -12.62 16.23 10.26
CA THR A 169 -11.69 15.74 9.24
C THR A 169 -10.25 15.72 9.77
N PHE A 170 -9.44 14.78 9.30
CA PHE A 170 -8.01 14.77 9.57
C PHE A 170 -7.26 15.96 8.94
N ASP A 171 -7.87 16.68 8.00
CA ASP A 171 -7.28 17.85 7.36
C ASP A 171 -7.00 19.02 8.30
N PHE A 172 -7.60 19.02 9.49
CA PHE A 172 -7.30 20.03 10.52
C PHE A 172 -5.83 20.08 10.94
N ILE A 173 -5.07 19.04 10.66
CA ILE A 173 -3.62 19.04 10.87
C ILE A 173 -2.92 20.19 10.14
N ARG A 174 -3.44 20.62 8.98
CA ARG A 174 -2.87 21.73 8.22
C ARG A 174 -2.99 23.05 8.98
N GLN A 175 -4.15 23.32 9.59
CA GLN A 175 -4.37 24.54 10.35
C GLN A 175 -3.54 24.54 11.64
N HIS A 176 -3.51 23.43 12.37
CA HIS A 176 -2.73 23.32 13.60
C HIS A 176 -1.23 23.37 13.34
N GLY A 177 -0.73 22.66 12.33
CA GLY A 177 0.69 22.63 12.01
C GLY A 177 1.22 23.93 11.44
N SER A 178 0.37 24.74 10.79
CA SER A 178 0.77 26.05 10.27
C SER A 178 0.82 27.14 11.34
N ALA A 179 0.29 26.86 12.54
CA ALA A 179 0.30 27.80 13.67
C ALA A 179 1.56 27.65 14.56
N LEU A 180 2.41 26.66 14.29
CA LEU A 180 3.68 26.40 15.00
C LEU A 180 4.86 27.02 14.29
#